data_8e74dbc16324791a73cc6d15f0911464
#
_entry.id   8e74dbc16324791a73cc6d15f0911464
#
_cell.length_a   1.000
_cell.length_b   1.000
_cell.length_c   1.000
_cell.angle_alpha   90.00
_cell.angle_beta   90.00
_cell.angle_gamma   90.00
#
_symmetry.space_group_name_H-M   'P 1'
#
loop_
_entity.id
_entity.type
_entity.pdbx_description
1 polymer ?
#
loop_
_entity_poly.entity_id
_entity_poly.type
_entity_poly.pdbx_seq_one_letter_code
_entity_poly.pdbx_strand_id
1 'polypeptide(L)'
;MAIIDNVVRQSVSLPPRLAKRVRALASHQRTSANRVLVELIETGLEAKELERRRFFELADRLSITTDQTELQRIKDELARITFGE
;
A
#
# COMPACT_ATOMS: atom_id res chain seq x y z
N MET A 1 12.59 23.36 16.96
CA MET A 1 12.32 22.21 17.73
C MET A 1 11.40 21.26 17.01
N ALA A 2 11.71 20.07 17.15
CA ALA A 2 10.87 19.08 16.54
C ALA A 2 9.55 18.99 17.25
N ILE A 3 8.52 18.98 16.50
CA ILE A 3 7.25 18.66 17.03
C ILE A 3 7.20 17.17 17.20
N ILE A 4 6.97 16.76 18.40
CA ILE A 4 6.86 15.35 18.63
C ILE A 4 5.42 14.96 18.43
N ASP A 5 5.20 14.13 17.46
CA ASP A 5 3.87 13.58 17.28
C ASP A 5 3.54 12.73 18.48
N ASN A 6 2.35 12.89 18.98
CA ASN A 6 1.88 12.05 20.06
C ASN A 6 1.78 10.63 19.54
N VAL A 7 2.41 9.73 20.29
CA VAL A 7 2.37 8.31 19.91
C VAL A 7 1.08 7.70 20.41
N VAL A 8 0.38 7.05 19.52
CA VAL A 8 -0.81 6.28 19.87
C VAL A 8 -0.39 4.82 20.00
N ARG A 9 -0.63 4.25 21.16
CA ARG A 9 -0.31 2.85 21.38
C ARG A 9 -1.47 2.00 20.92
N GLN A 10 -1.15 1.05 20.06
CA GLN A 10 -2.16 0.22 19.43
C GLN A 10 -1.64 -1.20 19.35
N SER A 11 -2.47 -2.16 19.73
CA SER A 11 -2.09 -3.56 19.66
C SER A 11 -2.53 -4.14 18.33
N VAL A 12 -1.66 -4.94 17.74
CA VAL A 12 -1.94 -5.63 16.50
C VAL A 12 -1.62 -7.11 16.68
N SER A 13 -2.58 -7.95 16.33
CA SER A 13 -2.36 -9.39 16.35
C SER A 13 -1.83 -9.82 14.99
N LEU A 14 -0.67 -10.47 14.99
CA LEU A 14 -0.04 -10.93 13.77
C LEU A 14 -0.10 -12.45 13.69
N PRO A 15 -0.43 -13.03 12.54
CA PRO A 15 -0.25 -14.46 12.35
C PRO A 15 1.21 -14.82 12.59
N PRO A 16 1.48 -16.01 13.12
CA PRO A 16 2.88 -16.41 13.42
C PRO A 16 3.81 -16.27 12.23
N ARG A 17 3.31 -16.55 11.06
CA ARG A 17 4.08 -16.43 9.81
C ARG A 17 4.59 -15.01 9.61
N LEU A 18 3.71 -14.02 9.79
CA LEU A 18 4.09 -12.62 9.61
C LEU A 18 4.99 -12.15 10.74
N ALA A 19 4.68 -12.55 11.96
CA ALA A 19 5.51 -12.18 13.12
C ALA A 19 6.95 -12.64 12.91
N LYS A 20 7.12 -13.86 12.42
CA LYS A 20 8.44 -14.42 12.15
C LYS A 20 9.18 -13.62 11.09
N ARG A 21 8.49 -13.23 10.02
CA ARG A 21 9.11 -12.44 8.95
C ARG A 21 9.51 -11.06 9.42
N VAL A 22 8.67 -10.45 10.25
CA VAL A 22 8.99 -9.12 10.80
C VAL A 22 10.23 -9.20 11.68
N ARG A 23 10.32 -10.21 12.53
CA ARG A 23 11.49 -10.39 13.39
C ARG A 23 12.76 -10.63 12.59
N ALA A 24 12.65 -11.44 11.54
CA ALA A 24 13.79 -11.71 10.68
C ALA A 24 14.28 -10.45 9.99
N LEU A 25 13.35 -9.64 9.49
CA LEU A 25 13.70 -8.39 8.85
C LEU A 25 14.32 -7.41 9.83
N ALA A 26 13.77 -7.32 11.03
CA ALA A 26 14.31 -6.44 12.06
C ALA A 26 15.76 -6.83 12.41
N SER A 27 16.00 -8.12 12.53
CA SER A 27 17.33 -8.62 12.81
C SER A 27 18.30 -8.29 11.68
N HIS A 28 17.87 -8.49 10.45
CA HIS A 28 18.68 -8.19 9.28
C HIS A 28 19.03 -6.71 9.19
N GLN A 29 18.08 -5.85 9.49
CA GLN A 29 18.28 -4.41 9.44
C GLN A 29 18.85 -3.82 10.73
N ARG A 30 19.06 -4.66 11.74
CA ARG A 30 19.55 -4.23 13.03
C ARG A 30 18.70 -3.16 13.68
N THR A 31 17.41 -3.40 13.69
CA THR A 31 16.45 -2.49 14.28
C THR A 31 15.39 -3.28 15.04
N SER A 32 14.46 -2.59 15.66
CA SER A 32 13.42 -3.24 16.45
C SER A 32 12.28 -3.72 15.55
N ALA A 33 11.57 -4.74 16.02
CA ALA A 33 10.40 -5.21 15.31
C ALA A 33 9.34 -4.10 15.20
N ASN A 34 9.22 -3.30 16.24
CA ASN A 34 8.26 -2.19 16.21
C ASN A 34 8.58 -1.19 15.11
N ARG A 35 9.84 -0.88 14.94
CA ARG A 35 10.25 0.05 13.88
C ARG A 35 9.97 -0.52 12.49
N VAL A 36 10.25 -1.80 12.31
CA VAL A 36 9.94 -2.47 11.05
C VAL A 36 8.43 -2.40 10.77
N LEU A 37 7.62 -2.66 11.78
CA LEU A 37 6.17 -2.60 11.62
C LEU A 37 5.71 -1.20 11.21
N VAL A 38 6.24 -0.18 11.85
CA VAL A 38 5.87 1.20 11.49
C VAL A 38 6.26 1.50 10.05
N GLU A 39 7.45 1.13 9.65
CA GLU A 39 7.91 1.38 8.28
C GLU A 39 7.07 0.61 7.25
N LEU A 40 6.72 -0.62 7.57
CA LEU A 40 5.89 -1.42 6.67
C LEU A 40 4.49 -0.82 6.54
N ILE A 41 3.94 -0.34 7.64
CA ILE A 41 2.63 0.30 7.62
C ILE A 41 2.68 1.56 6.79
N GLU A 42 3.68 2.40 6.97
CA GLU A 42 3.82 3.62 6.18
C GLU A 42 3.93 3.31 4.69
N THR A 43 4.78 2.37 4.35
CA THR A 43 4.95 1.97 2.95
C THR A 43 3.66 1.40 2.37
N GLY A 44 2.98 0.57 3.16
CA GLY A 44 1.71 -0.01 2.72
C GLY A 44 0.63 1.03 2.50
N LEU A 45 0.55 2.01 3.39
CA LEU A 45 -0.42 3.09 3.24
C LEU A 45 -0.14 3.93 2.00
N GLU A 46 1.14 4.24 1.76
CA GLU A 46 1.52 4.99 0.56
C GLU A 46 1.19 4.22 -0.71
N ALA A 47 1.44 2.91 -0.71
CA ALA A 47 1.13 2.08 -1.86
C ALA A 47 -0.38 2.04 -2.13
N LYS A 48 -1.17 1.94 -1.07
CA LYS A 48 -2.62 1.92 -1.21
C LYS A 48 -3.15 3.26 -1.73
N GLU A 49 -2.56 4.35 -1.28
CA GLU A 49 -2.98 5.66 -1.74
C GLU A 49 -2.62 5.89 -3.21
N LEU A 50 -1.44 5.45 -3.62
CA LEU A 50 -1.02 5.54 -5.01
C LEU A 50 -1.94 4.71 -5.90
N GLU A 51 -2.27 3.51 -5.46
CA GLU A 51 -3.17 2.62 -6.17
C GLU A 51 -4.54 3.26 -6.36
N ARG A 52 -5.05 3.88 -5.29
CA ARG A 52 -6.33 4.57 -5.32
C ARG A 52 -6.33 5.73 -6.32
N ARG A 53 -5.27 6.54 -6.32
CA ARG A 53 -5.15 7.65 -7.26
C ARG A 53 -5.10 7.14 -8.69
N ARG A 54 -4.35 6.07 -8.93
CA ARG A 54 -4.26 5.48 -10.25
C ARG A 54 -5.62 4.99 -10.73
N PHE A 55 -6.38 4.39 -9.83
CA PHE A 55 -7.73 3.93 -10.16
C PHE A 55 -8.60 5.09 -10.63
N PHE A 56 -8.59 6.20 -9.90
CA PHE A 56 -9.43 7.36 -10.27
C PHE A 56 -8.95 8.03 -11.55
N GLU A 57 -7.65 8.08 -11.78
CA GLU A 57 -7.12 8.61 -13.04
C GLU A 57 -7.61 7.78 -14.23
N LEU A 58 -7.58 6.47 -14.09
CA LEU A 58 -8.03 5.59 -15.16
C LEU A 58 -9.53 5.69 -15.36
N ALA A 59 -10.28 5.82 -14.28
CA ALA A 59 -11.74 5.97 -14.38
C ALA A 59 -12.09 7.27 -15.11
N ASP A 60 -11.37 8.35 -14.84
CA ASP A 60 -11.57 9.61 -15.54
C ASP A 60 -11.28 9.46 -17.03
N ARG A 61 -10.16 8.81 -17.36
CA ARG A 61 -9.81 8.60 -18.76
C ARG A 61 -10.85 7.74 -19.47
N LEU A 62 -11.40 6.78 -18.78
CA LEU A 62 -12.43 5.92 -19.35
C LEU A 62 -13.66 6.72 -19.75
N SER A 63 -14.04 7.72 -18.93
CA SER A 63 -15.24 8.48 -19.17
C SER A 63 -15.12 9.45 -20.35
N ILE A 64 -13.90 9.80 -20.78
CA ILE A 64 -13.69 10.76 -21.87
C ILE A 64 -13.10 10.12 -23.13
N THR A 65 -12.72 8.88 -23.07
CA THR A 65 -12.08 8.21 -24.20
C THR A 65 -13.11 7.57 -25.13
N THR A 66 -12.90 7.73 -26.44
CA THR A 66 -13.75 7.12 -27.44
C THR A 66 -13.03 6.05 -28.26
N ASP A 67 -11.74 5.90 -28.08
CA ASP A 67 -10.94 4.92 -28.79
C ASP A 67 -11.14 3.53 -28.18
N GLN A 68 -11.53 2.56 -28.99
CA GLN A 68 -11.85 1.22 -28.52
C GLN A 68 -10.64 0.51 -27.90
N THR A 69 -9.48 0.67 -28.51
CA THR A 69 -8.26 0.04 -27.99
C THR A 69 -7.89 0.62 -26.64
N GLU A 70 -7.99 1.93 -26.53
CA GLU A 70 -7.70 2.62 -25.28
C GLU A 70 -8.70 2.23 -24.20
N LEU A 71 -9.97 2.14 -24.56
CA LEU A 71 -11.01 1.71 -23.62
C LEU A 71 -10.70 0.34 -23.05
N GLN A 72 -10.33 -0.59 -23.93
CA GLN A 72 -10.03 -1.94 -23.49
C GLN A 72 -8.83 -1.97 -22.56
N ARG A 73 -7.79 -1.20 -22.88
CA ARG A 73 -6.58 -1.12 -22.08
C ARG A 73 -6.91 -0.57 -20.68
N ILE A 74 -7.69 0.50 -20.63
CA ILE A 74 -8.08 1.11 -19.36
C ILE A 74 -8.90 0.14 -18.52
N LYS A 75 -9.85 -0.54 -19.14
CA LYS A 75 -10.67 -1.53 -18.45
C LYS A 75 -9.83 -2.66 -17.87
N ASP A 76 -8.86 -3.13 -18.63
CA ASP A 76 -7.98 -4.20 -18.18
C ASP A 76 -7.16 -3.76 -16.97
N GLU A 77 -6.65 -2.53 -17.00
CA GLU A 77 -5.86 -2.02 -15.91
C GLU A 77 -6.71 -1.78 -14.66
N LEU A 78 -7.92 -1.27 -14.82
CA LEU A 78 -8.84 -1.09 -13.70
C LEU A 78 -9.19 -2.42 -13.06
N ALA A 79 -9.43 -3.43 -13.87
CA ALA A 79 -9.73 -4.76 -13.36
C ALA A 79 -8.57 -5.31 -12.55
N ARG A 80 -7.36 -5.10 -13.03
CA ARG A 80 -6.16 -5.57 -12.35
C ARG A 80 -6.02 -4.90 -10.98
N ILE A 81 -6.24 -3.59 -10.91
CA ILE A 81 -6.18 -2.86 -9.65
C ILE A 81 -7.27 -3.34 -8.70
N THR A 82 -8.49 -3.47 -9.22
CA THR A 82 -9.66 -3.84 -8.41
C THR A 82 -9.53 -5.25 -7.85
N PHE A 83 -9.00 -6.18 -8.63
CA PHE A 83 -8.93 -7.58 -8.23
C PHE A 83 -7.56 -8.00 -7.73
N GLY A 84 -6.62 -7.08 -7.65
CA GLY A 84 -5.35 -7.34 -7.00
C GLY A 84 -4.37 -8.18 -7.79
N GLU A 85 -4.51 -8.21 -9.07
CA GLU A 85 -3.61 -8.99 -9.93
C GLU A 85 -2.51 -8.15 -10.52
#